data_be9a04d89b08e7486b61d701c6b14275
#
_entry.id   be9a04d89b08e7486b61d701c6b14275
#
_cell.length_a   1.000
_cell.length_b   1.000
_cell.length_c   1.000
_cell.angle_alpha   90.00
_cell.angle_beta   90.00
_cell.angle_gamma   90.00
#
_symmetry.space_group_name_H-M   'P 1'
#
loop_
_entity.id
_entity.type
_entity.pdbx_description
1 polymer ?
#
loop_
_entity_poly.entity_id
_entity_poly.type
_entity_poly.pdbx_seq_one_letter_code
_entity_poly.pdbx_strand_id
1 'polypeptide(L)'
;MSIDRAATMGEADVGTSSRRALATVIGIVFIDLLGFGIVIPILPFYVRSFGVSDVYIGLLAAAYSLMQFLSAPLLGRLSDERGRRPVLMLSVLGNAVAWTFFGLGAQFELAFGTVGGLGVLFVSRMLAGAMGGNVATAQAYVADVTDPTDRAGALGLVGAAFGLGFVFGPAIGALFASDAVVGWAAGTFPAFVPTTAFSLPSFAAAGFSVLAFVATYLTLPEPPRRRTAAVGRVGIVGPFRDALADVDLRPLVVVFLVASVAFSGVQVVFVPFVADVFGYDATQAGFLLTYVGVLGVINQGFVVGRLSRRFADALLSLAGAILLLVALATFPFAQSIGSVLPAAVSLFGEGPGLVVLLIVLAILSTGNGLLNVGIATQVSRAAGEDRQGSAFGVTQGAGSLGRTVGPPIMTALYVVTVPAPFVLGAALTVLVVVVLAAVARRGLPDVLG
;
A
#
# COMPACT_ATOMS: atom_id res chain seq x y z
N MET A 1 47.09 -20.69 20.08
CA MET A 1 46.30 -19.45 20.39
C MET A 1 46.02 -18.54 19.19
N SER A 2 46.19 -18.99 17.93
CA SER A 2 45.96 -18.16 16.71
C SER A 2 44.82 -18.62 15.82
N ILE A 3 44.33 -19.85 15.95
CA ILE A 3 43.23 -20.37 15.06
C ILE A 3 41.86 -19.95 15.57
N ASP A 4 41.62 -19.88 16.88
CA ASP A 4 40.33 -19.44 17.46
C ASP A 4 40.03 -17.95 17.24
N ARG A 5 41.05 -17.08 17.17
CA ARG A 5 40.82 -15.65 16.87
C ARG A 5 40.45 -15.39 15.42
N ALA A 6 40.90 -16.20 14.48
CA ALA A 6 40.52 -16.06 13.07
C ALA A 6 39.09 -16.54 12.83
N ALA A 7 38.66 -17.60 13.53
CA ALA A 7 37.26 -18.07 13.43
C ALA A 7 36.27 -17.07 14.03
N THR A 8 36.54 -16.52 15.21
CA THR A 8 35.65 -15.51 15.85
C THR A 8 35.64 -14.17 15.12
N MET A 9 36.72 -13.76 14.46
CA MET A 9 36.72 -12.57 13.59
C MET A 9 35.94 -12.80 12.28
N GLY A 10 35.96 -14.01 11.73
CA GLY A 10 35.17 -14.38 10.54
C GLY A 10 33.66 -14.41 10.82
N GLU A 11 33.25 -14.99 11.95
CA GLU A 11 31.82 -15.04 12.33
C GLU A 11 31.26 -13.66 12.70
N ALA A 12 32.01 -12.80 13.35
CA ALA A 12 31.62 -11.44 13.68
C ALA A 12 31.47 -10.57 12.41
N ASP A 13 32.31 -10.75 11.40
CA ASP A 13 32.26 -10.00 10.13
C ASP A 13 31.11 -10.47 9.23
N VAL A 14 30.81 -11.76 9.19
CA VAL A 14 29.67 -12.34 8.47
C VAL A 14 28.36 -11.86 9.10
N GLY A 15 28.24 -11.82 10.44
CA GLY A 15 27.05 -11.34 11.12
C GLY A 15 26.79 -9.83 10.92
N THR A 16 27.84 -9.02 10.88
CA THR A 16 27.72 -7.56 10.63
C THR A 16 27.37 -7.27 9.17
N SER A 17 27.91 -8.01 8.22
CA SER A 17 27.60 -7.91 6.80
C SER A 17 26.13 -8.26 6.51
N SER A 18 25.61 -9.33 7.10
CA SER A 18 24.23 -9.76 6.95
C SER A 18 23.24 -8.73 7.53
N ARG A 19 23.51 -8.16 8.70
CA ARG A 19 22.67 -7.11 9.32
C ARG A 19 22.64 -5.82 8.48
N ARG A 20 23.77 -5.40 7.91
CA ARG A 20 23.81 -4.22 6.99
C ARG A 20 23.01 -4.47 5.73
N ALA A 21 23.16 -5.63 5.12
CA ALA A 21 22.38 -6.02 3.93
C ALA A 21 20.88 -6.02 4.22
N LEU A 22 20.45 -6.61 5.34
CA LEU A 22 19.06 -6.61 5.78
C LEU A 22 18.53 -5.18 5.98
N ALA A 23 19.26 -4.32 6.68
CA ALA A 23 18.89 -2.94 6.90
C ALA A 23 18.74 -2.16 5.58
N THR A 24 19.66 -2.39 4.62
CA THR A 24 19.59 -1.76 3.28
C THR A 24 18.33 -2.19 2.53
N VAL A 25 18.00 -3.49 2.51
CA VAL A 25 16.80 -3.98 1.82
C VAL A 25 15.51 -3.46 2.47
N ILE A 26 15.44 -3.42 3.81
CA ILE A 26 14.32 -2.83 4.53
C ILE A 26 14.20 -1.34 4.20
N GLY A 27 15.33 -0.63 4.15
CA GLY A 27 15.40 0.78 3.73
C GLY A 27 14.90 1.01 2.31
N ILE A 28 15.22 0.13 1.35
CA ILE A 28 14.71 0.18 -0.03
C ILE A 28 13.18 0.06 -0.04
N VAL A 29 12.64 -0.94 0.64
CA VAL A 29 11.18 -1.16 0.72
C VAL A 29 10.49 0.05 1.38
N PHE A 30 11.08 0.57 2.45
CA PHE A 30 10.58 1.78 3.12
C PHE A 30 10.53 2.97 2.16
N ILE A 31 11.61 3.24 1.41
CA ILE A 31 11.68 4.37 0.47
C ILE A 31 10.73 4.20 -0.71
N ASP A 32 10.53 2.99 -1.22
CA ASP A 32 9.54 2.72 -2.27
C ASP A 32 8.13 3.09 -1.81
N LEU A 33 7.77 2.67 -0.61
CA LEU A 33 6.45 2.94 -0.03
C LEU A 33 6.29 4.39 0.42
N LEU A 34 7.37 5.00 0.88
CA LEU A 34 7.41 6.42 1.19
C LEU A 34 7.10 7.25 -0.08
N GLY A 35 7.76 6.94 -1.22
CA GLY A 35 7.50 7.59 -2.50
C GLY A 35 6.05 7.42 -2.96
N PHE A 36 5.48 6.23 -2.84
CA PHE A 36 4.07 5.98 -3.10
C PHE A 36 3.18 6.82 -2.18
N GLY A 37 3.45 6.82 -0.87
CA GLY A 37 2.69 7.57 0.14
C GLY A 37 2.76 9.09 -0.04
N ILE A 38 3.91 9.63 -0.49
CA ILE A 38 4.09 11.07 -0.79
C ILE A 38 3.09 11.54 -1.85
N VAL A 39 2.83 10.72 -2.87
CA VAL A 39 2.01 11.11 -4.03
C VAL A 39 0.51 10.95 -3.75
N ILE A 40 0.10 10.10 -2.83
CA ILE A 40 -1.33 9.85 -2.56
C ILE A 40 -2.12 11.14 -2.27
N PRO A 41 -1.71 12.03 -1.33
CA PRO A 41 -2.49 13.22 -1.02
C PRO A 41 -2.50 14.27 -2.14
N ILE A 42 -1.48 14.32 -2.99
CA ILE A 42 -1.35 15.35 -4.03
C ILE A 42 -1.97 14.93 -5.36
N LEU A 43 -2.06 13.63 -5.65
CA LEU A 43 -2.53 13.10 -6.94
C LEU A 43 -3.90 13.65 -7.37
N PRO A 44 -4.94 13.69 -6.52
CA PRO A 44 -6.24 14.22 -6.90
C PRO A 44 -6.19 15.71 -7.26
N PHE A 45 -5.50 16.51 -6.48
CA PHE A 45 -5.36 17.95 -6.75
C PHE A 45 -4.57 18.19 -8.03
N TYR A 46 -3.55 17.37 -8.30
CA TYR A 46 -2.78 17.47 -9.54
C TYR A 46 -3.63 17.13 -10.77
N VAL A 47 -4.42 16.07 -10.72
CA VAL A 47 -5.35 15.72 -11.81
C VAL A 47 -6.38 16.83 -12.02
N ARG A 48 -6.96 17.37 -10.95
CA ARG A 48 -7.94 18.48 -10.99
C ARG A 48 -7.34 19.77 -11.56
N SER A 49 -6.03 20.03 -11.35
CA SER A 49 -5.37 21.22 -11.92
C SER A 49 -5.34 21.22 -13.45
N PHE A 50 -5.45 20.06 -14.08
CA PHE A 50 -5.60 19.92 -15.54
C PHE A 50 -7.03 20.13 -16.06
N GLY A 51 -7.98 20.45 -15.18
CA GLY A 51 -9.38 20.68 -15.57
C GLY A 51 -10.13 19.44 -16.07
N VAL A 52 -9.68 18.24 -15.68
CA VAL A 52 -10.25 16.96 -16.10
C VAL A 52 -11.05 16.30 -15.00
N SER A 53 -11.89 15.32 -15.39
CA SER A 53 -12.74 14.55 -14.46
C SER A 53 -11.92 13.74 -13.45
N ASP A 54 -12.44 13.58 -12.22
CA ASP A 54 -11.87 12.72 -11.16
C ASP A 54 -11.77 11.24 -11.56
N VAL A 55 -12.43 10.80 -12.63
CA VAL A 55 -12.26 9.45 -13.19
C VAL A 55 -10.79 9.16 -13.50
N TYR A 56 -10.03 10.16 -13.95
CA TYR A 56 -8.61 10.01 -14.23
C TYR A 56 -7.78 9.69 -12.99
N ILE A 57 -8.19 10.09 -11.79
CA ILE A 57 -7.54 9.71 -10.52
C ILE A 57 -7.60 8.19 -10.36
N GLY A 58 -8.80 7.61 -10.55
CA GLY A 58 -8.99 6.16 -10.48
C GLY A 58 -8.23 5.39 -11.56
N LEU A 59 -8.22 5.92 -12.80
CA LEU A 59 -7.46 5.32 -13.90
C LEU A 59 -5.95 5.34 -13.66
N LEU A 60 -5.40 6.42 -13.11
CA LEU A 60 -3.98 6.51 -12.74
C LEU A 60 -3.61 5.53 -11.61
N ALA A 61 -4.49 5.36 -10.62
CA ALA A 61 -4.32 4.37 -9.56
C ALA A 61 -4.41 2.93 -10.11
N ALA A 62 -5.34 2.67 -11.03
CA ALA A 62 -5.46 1.38 -11.71
C ALA A 62 -4.25 1.07 -12.59
N ALA A 63 -3.73 2.05 -13.34
CA ALA A 63 -2.55 1.90 -14.18
C ALA A 63 -1.33 1.47 -13.36
N TYR A 64 -1.12 2.09 -12.18
CA TYR A 64 -0.08 1.68 -11.24
C TYR A 64 -0.26 0.22 -10.79
N SER A 65 -1.47 -0.12 -10.30
CA SER A 65 -1.75 -1.45 -9.73
C SER A 65 -1.70 -2.55 -10.77
N LEU A 66 -2.16 -2.28 -11.99
CA LEU A 66 -2.10 -3.21 -13.12
C LEU A 66 -0.64 -3.50 -13.50
N MET A 67 0.18 -2.46 -13.64
CA MET A 67 1.59 -2.64 -13.99
C MET A 67 2.37 -3.35 -12.89
N GLN A 68 2.06 -3.08 -11.61
CA GLN A 68 2.64 -3.82 -10.49
C GLN A 68 2.29 -5.30 -10.53
N PHE A 69 1.02 -5.63 -10.82
CA PHE A 69 0.56 -7.01 -10.96
C PHE A 69 1.27 -7.75 -12.10
N LEU A 70 1.40 -7.10 -13.27
CA LEU A 70 2.03 -7.70 -14.45
C LEU A 70 3.55 -7.83 -14.29
N SER A 71 4.19 -6.87 -13.65
CA SER A 71 5.66 -6.84 -13.52
C SER A 71 6.20 -7.71 -12.40
N ALA A 72 5.45 -7.95 -11.31
CA ALA A 72 5.92 -8.70 -10.16
C ALA A 72 6.49 -10.10 -10.53
N PRO A 73 5.81 -10.95 -11.33
CA PRO A 73 6.37 -12.24 -11.73
C PRO A 73 7.54 -12.10 -12.72
N LEU A 74 7.60 -11.01 -13.50
CA LEU A 74 8.71 -10.75 -14.42
C LEU A 74 9.97 -10.34 -13.68
N LEU A 75 9.85 -9.39 -12.74
CA LEU A 75 10.95 -8.95 -11.89
C LEU A 75 11.44 -10.08 -10.97
N GLY A 76 10.51 -10.89 -10.43
CA GLY A 76 10.85 -12.08 -9.66
C GLY A 76 11.75 -13.03 -10.45
N ARG A 77 11.34 -13.43 -11.66
CA ARG A 77 12.16 -14.28 -12.55
C ARG A 77 13.48 -13.63 -12.93
N LEU A 78 13.45 -12.35 -13.31
CA LEU A 78 14.69 -11.61 -13.64
C LEU A 78 15.66 -11.62 -12.47
N SER A 79 15.16 -11.52 -11.22
CA SER A 79 15.98 -11.55 -10.03
C SER A 79 16.54 -12.96 -9.71
N ASP A 80 15.82 -14.01 -10.08
CA ASP A 80 16.32 -15.40 -9.99
C ASP A 80 17.44 -15.65 -11.02
N GLU A 81 17.30 -15.11 -12.23
CA GLU A 81 18.25 -15.31 -13.34
C GLU A 81 19.47 -14.42 -13.23
N ARG A 82 19.30 -13.12 -12.96
CA ARG A 82 20.35 -12.12 -12.99
C ARG A 82 20.91 -11.72 -11.63
N GLY A 83 20.22 -12.10 -10.55
CA GLY A 83 20.56 -11.74 -9.18
C GLY A 83 19.57 -10.75 -8.57
N ARG A 84 19.53 -10.72 -7.24
CA ARG A 84 18.60 -9.88 -6.47
C ARG A 84 18.98 -8.40 -6.54
N ARG A 85 20.28 -8.11 -6.32
CA ARG A 85 20.81 -6.75 -6.27
C ARG A 85 20.58 -5.95 -7.55
N PRO A 86 20.90 -6.45 -8.78
CA PRO A 86 20.66 -5.70 -10.02
C PRO A 86 19.21 -5.34 -10.23
N VAL A 87 18.26 -6.23 -9.86
CA VAL A 87 16.82 -5.99 -10.01
C VAL A 87 16.33 -4.95 -9.01
N LEU A 88 16.79 -5.00 -7.76
CA LEU A 88 16.49 -3.97 -6.76
C LEU A 88 17.03 -2.59 -7.20
N MET A 89 18.26 -2.54 -7.73
CA MET A 89 18.84 -1.30 -8.26
C MET A 89 18.05 -0.76 -9.46
N LEU A 90 17.66 -1.62 -10.40
CA LEU A 90 16.82 -1.25 -11.54
C LEU A 90 15.49 -0.65 -11.07
N SER A 91 14.87 -1.25 -10.06
CA SER A 91 13.58 -0.81 -9.55
C SER A 91 13.65 0.56 -8.88
N VAL A 92 14.62 0.78 -7.99
CA VAL A 92 14.74 2.10 -7.34
C VAL A 92 15.15 3.21 -8.32
N LEU A 93 15.98 2.90 -9.32
CA LEU A 93 16.33 3.85 -10.39
C LEU A 93 15.10 4.16 -11.26
N GLY A 94 14.34 3.15 -11.65
CA GLY A 94 13.10 3.32 -12.41
C GLY A 94 12.06 4.13 -11.64
N ASN A 95 11.97 3.96 -10.31
CA ASN A 95 11.13 4.79 -9.46
C ASN A 95 11.61 6.25 -9.41
N ALA A 96 12.93 6.51 -9.33
CA ALA A 96 13.46 7.87 -9.41
C ALA A 96 13.05 8.55 -10.72
N VAL A 97 13.16 7.84 -11.85
CA VAL A 97 12.72 8.34 -13.17
C VAL A 97 11.20 8.58 -13.18
N ALA A 98 10.42 7.62 -12.65
CA ALA A 98 8.96 7.75 -12.60
C ALA A 98 8.53 8.99 -11.82
N TRP A 99 9.07 9.20 -10.62
CA TRP A 99 8.73 10.36 -9.80
C TRP A 99 9.18 11.68 -10.40
N THR A 100 10.32 11.69 -11.09
CA THR A 100 10.77 12.87 -11.85
C THR A 100 9.77 13.22 -12.95
N PHE A 101 9.34 12.26 -13.76
CA PHE A 101 8.31 12.50 -14.78
C PHE A 101 6.98 12.94 -14.16
N PHE A 102 6.58 12.37 -13.02
CA PHE A 102 5.38 12.81 -12.32
C PHE A 102 5.47 14.29 -11.91
N GLY A 103 6.59 14.72 -11.34
CA GLY A 103 6.82 16.11 -10.96
C GLY A 103 6.87 17.10 -12.13
N LEU A 104 7.15 16.61 -13.34
CA LEU A 104 7.20 17.42 -14.58
C LEU A 104 5.86 17.50 -15.33
N GLY A 105 4.77 16.92 -14.80
CA GLY A 105 3.48 16.86 -15.50
C GLY A 105 2.94 18.22 -15.94
N ALA A 106 3.08 19.26 -15.13
CA ALA A 106 2.64 20.62 -15.48
C ALA A 106 3.47 21.22 -16.62
N GLN A 107 4.76 20.91 -16.72
CA GLN A 107 5.62 21.35 -17.84
C GLN A 107 5.24 20.65 -19.14
N PHE A 108 4.88 19.37 -19.07
CA PHE A 108 4.34 18.64 -20.22
C PHE A 108 2.97 19.15 -20.64
N GLU A 109 2.12 19.58 -19.68
CA GLU A 109 0.86 20.26 -20.00
C GLU A 109 1.10 21.59 -20.73
N LEU A 110 2.02 22.40 -20.24
CA LEU A 110 2.38 23.68 -20.89
C LEU A 110 2.92 23.49 -22.31
N ALA A 111 3.68 22.43 -22.54
CA ALA A 111 4.31 22.16 -23.83
C ALA A 111 3.38 21.45 -24.84
N PHE A 112 2.52 20.56 -24.37
CA PHE A 112 1.73 19.63 -25.22
C PHE A 112 0.24 19.61 -24.86
N GLY A 113 -0.24 20.55 -24.05
CA GLY A 113 -1.63 20.62 -23.59
C GLY A 113 -1.98 19.53 -22.56
N THR A 114 -3.22 19.49 -22.14
CA THR A 114 -3.75 18.56 -21.11
C THR A 114 -3.45 17.09 -21.44
N VAL A 115 -3.48 16.70 -22.71
CA VAL A 115 -3.14 15.33 -23.13
C VAL A 115 -1.68 15.00 -22.84
N GLY A 116 -0.76 15.94 -23.05
CA GLY A 116 0.65 15.78 -22.72
C GLY A 116 0.87 15.64 -21.20
N GLY A 117 0.24 16.50 -20.41
CA GLY A 117 0.29 16.45 -18.95
C GLY A 117 -0.25 15.13 -18.40
N LEU A 118 -1.46 14.73 -18.79
CA LEU A 118 -2.03 13.44 -18.39
C LEU A 118 -1.20 12.26 -18.89
N GLY A 119 -0.73 12.31 -20.13
CA GLY A 119 0.09 11.24 -20.72
C GLY A 119 1.33 10.96 -19.90
N VAL A 120 2.07 11.99 -19.46
CA VAL A 120 3.26 11.80 -18.64
C VAL A 120 2.91 11.31 -17.24
N LEU A 121 1.77 11.72 -16.65
CA LEU A 121 1.31 11.15 -15.38
C LEU A 121 1.01 9.65 -15.53
N PHE A 122 0.33 9.22 -16.61
CA PHE A 122 0.09 7.80 -16.87
C PHE A 122 1.39 7.02 -17.04
N VAL A 123 2.32 7.51 -17.85
CA VAL A 123 3.64 6.86 -18.04
C VAL A 123 4.38 6.74 -16.71
N SER A 124 4.40 7.80 -15.91
CA SER A 124 4.98 7.80 -14.58
C SER A 124 4.34 6.75 -13.67
N ARG A 125 3.01 6.72 -13.59
CA ARG A 125 2.29 5.75 -12.75
C ARG A 125 2.49 4.31 -13.20
N MET A 126 2.49 4.07 -14.52
CA MET A 126 2.79 2.75 -15.09
C MET A 126 4.22 2.32 -14.79
N LEU A 127 5.19 3.21 -14.94
CA LEU A 127 6.59 2.93 -14.64
C LEU A 127 6.80 2.66 -13.14
N ALA A 128 6.26 3.52 -12.26
CA ALA A 128 6.33 3.32 -10.82
C ALA A 128 5.66 2.00 -10.39
N GLY A 129 4.51 1.66 -10.97
CA GLY A 129 3.84 0.39 -10.76
C GLY A 129 4.70 -0.79 -11.20
N ALA A 130 5.30 -0.72 -12.40
CA ALA A 130 6.19 -1.76 -12.90
C ALA A 130 7.39 -1.96 -11.99
N MET A 131 7.98 -0.90 -11.48
CA MET A 131 9.12 -0.97 -10.56
C MET A 131 8.71 -1.42 -9.16
N GLY A 132 7.49 -1.12 -8.69
CA GLY A 132 6.93 -1.56 -7.40
C GLY A 132 6.73 -3.08 -7.28
N GLY A 133 6.89 -3.85 -8.35
CA GLY A 133 6.99 -5.32 -8.31
C GLY A 133 8.24 -5.86 -7.60
N ASN A 134 9.20 -5.00 -7.23
CA ASN A 134 10.44 -5.34 -6.53
C ASN A 134 10.25 -5.84 -5.09
N VAL A 135 9.10 -5.60 -4.47
CA VAL A 135 8.80 -6.06 -3.10
C VAL A 135 8.99 -7.57 -2.97
N ALA A 136 8.56 -8.34 -3.98
CA ALA A 136 8.80 -9.79 -4.02
C ALA A 136 10.30 -10.12 -4.06
N THR A 137 11.09 -9.37 -4.83
CA THR A 137 12.55 -9.51 -4.88
C THR A 137 13.21 -9.16 -3.55
N ALA A 138 12.73 -8.10 -2.86
CA ALA A 138 13.21 -7.71 -1.54
C ALA A 138 12.93 -8.80 -0.48
N GLN A 139 11.72 -9.36 -0.49
CA GLN A 139 11.37 -10.47 0.40
C GLN A 139 12.20 -11.71 0.13
N ALA A 140 12.44 -12.03 -1.16
CA ALA A 140 13.31 -13.13 -1.54
C ALA A 140 14.77 -12.89 -1.09
N TYR A 141 15.29 -11.66 -1.26
CA TYR A 141 16.61 -11.28 -0.74
C TYR A 141 16.70 -11.52 0.77
N VAL A 142 15.72 -11.03 1.53
CA VAL A 142 15.65 -11.25 2.99
C VAL A 142 15.67 -12.74 3.32
N ALA A 143 14.90 -13.57 2.60
CA ALA A 143 14.87 -15.01 2.80
C ALA A 143 16.21 -15.70 2.45
N ASP A 144 16.97 -15.14 1.49
CA ASP A 144 18.27 -15.67 1.06
C ASP A 144 19.39 -15.39 2.07
N VAL A 145 19.34 -14.24 2.80
CA VAL A 145 20.37 -13.79 3.74
C VAL A 145 20.04 -14.06 5.21
N THR A 146 18.86 -14.62 5.51
CA THR A 146 18.41 -14.87 6.89
C THR A 146 18.27 -16.37 7.14
N ASP A 147 18.68 -16.80 8.34
CA ASP A 147 18.48 -18.19 8.76
C ASP A 147 16.99 -18.53 8.89
N PRO A 148 16.59 -19.80 8.66
CA PRO A 148 15.20 -20.22 8.75
C PRO A 148 14.51 -19.85 10.06
N THR A 149 15.22 -19.85 11.19
CA THR A 149 14.72 -19.49 12.52
C THR A 149 14.39 -18.00 12.67
N ASP A 150 15.15 -17.13 12.01
CA ASP A 150 15.02 -15.68 12.12
C ASP A 150 14.22 -15.05 10.97
N ARG A 151 13.92 -15.84 9.94
CA ARG A 151 13.25 -15.38 8.71
C ARG A 151 11.91 -14.71 8.95
N ALA A 152 11.11 -15.26 9.87
CA ALA A 152 9.80 -14.68 10.19
C ALA A 152 9.95 -13.27 10.79
N GLY A 153 10.93 -13.08 11.68
CA GLY A 153 11.24 -11.77 12.24
C GLY A 153 11.74 -10.78 11.19
N ALA A 154 12.63 -11.21 10.30
CA ALA A 154 13.18 -10.38 9.23
C ALA A 154 12.12 -9.95 8.21
N LEU A 155 11.21 -10.85 7.82
CA LEU A 155 10.05 -10.51 6.96
C LEU A 155 9.06 -9.61 7.70
N GLY A 156 8.93 -9.74 9.01
CA GLY A 156 8.16 -8.81 9.85
C GLY A 156 8.68 -7.38 9.79
N LEU A 157 10.01 -7.18 9.70
CA LEU A 157 10.61 -5.85 9.51
C LEU A 157 10.28 -5.25 8.13
N VAL A 158 10.17 -6.08 7.09
CA VAL A 158 9.66 -5.62 5.78
C VAL A 158 8.23 -5.13 5.93
N GLY A 159 7.37 -5.86 6.66
CA GLY A 159 6.01 -5.40 6.99
C GLY A 159 5.98 -4.09 7.77
N ALA A 160 6.90 -3.90 8.73
CA ALA A 160 7.03 -2.64 9.47
C ALA A 160 7.44 -1.47 8.55
N ALA A 161 8.34 -1.72 7.57
CA ALA A 161 8.70 -0.71 6.56
C ALA A 161 7.49 -0.27 5.72
N PHE A 162 6.56 -1.19 5.39
CA PHE A 162 5.28 -0.85 4.77
C PHE A 162 4.48 0.13 5.64
N GLY A 163 4.27 -0.21 6.91
CA GLY A 163 3.54 0.65 7.85
C GLY A 163 4.15 2.05 7.97
N LEU A 164 5.47 2.12 8.15
CA LEU A 164 6.20 3.39 8.26
C LEU A 164 6.14 4.21 6.96
N GLY A 165 6.23 3.59 5.78
CA GLY A 165 6.06 4.26 4.49
C GLY A 165 4.69 4.94 4.35
N PHE A 166 3.63 4.27 4.80
CA PHE A 166 2.27 4.83 4.82
C PHE A 166 2.06 5.90 5.91
N VAL A 167 2.86 5.93 6.97
CA VAL A 167 2.83 7.01 7.98
C VAL A 167 3.59 8.23 7.48
N PHE A 168 4.85 8.03 7.10
CA PHE A 168 5.74 9.15 6.77
C PHE A 168 5.53 9.68 5.34
N GLY A 169 5.06 8.84 4.41
CA GLY A 169 4.84 9.24 3.02
C GLY A 169 3.87 10.42 2.91
N PRO A 170 2.62 10.31 3.36
CA PRO A 170 1.66 11.41 3.32
C PRO A 170 2.10 12.63 4.11
N ALA A 171 2.76 12.46 5.27
CA ALA A 171 3.30 13.57 6.07
C ALA A 171 4.37 14.36 5.32
N ILE A 172 5.31 13.65 4.67
CA ILE A 172 6.35 14.28 3.84
C ILE A 172 5.72 14.91 2.60
N GLY A 173 4.76 14.23 1.95
CA GLY A 173 4.01 14.78 0.82
C GLY A 173 3.33 16.09 1.18
N ALA A 174 2.62 16.14 2.31
CA ALA A 174 1.98 17.33 2.85
C ALA A 174 2.98 18.45 3.14
N LEU A 175 4.11 18.12 3.77
CA LEU A 175 5.18 19.08 4.07
C LEU A 175 5.72 19.75 2.80
N PHE A 176 6.08 18.95 1.78
CA PHE A 176 6.63 19.46 0.52
C PHE A 176 5.59 20.14 -0.37
N ALA A 177 4.29 19.87 -0.17
CA ALA A 177 3.20 20.55 -0.85
C ALA A 177 2.77 21.86 -0.15
N SER A 178 3.25 22.13 1.07
CA SER A 178 2.85 23.30 1.86
C SER A 178 3.32 24.61 1.23
N ASP A 179 2.52 25.67 1.37
CA ASP A 179 2.84 27.02 0.85
C ASP A 179 4.18 27.55 1.34
N ALA A 180 4.54 27.23 2.59
CA ALA A 180 5.82 27.63 3.17
C ALA A 180 7.02 27.03 2.43
N VAL A 181 6.97 25.73 2.13
CA VAL A 181 8.06 25.03 1.40
C VAL A 181 8.06 25.43 -0.06
N VAL A 182 6.88 25.53 -0.69
CA VAL A 182 6.75 25.99 -2.08
C VAL A 182 7.27 27.42 -2.24
N GLY A 183 6.90 28.34 -1.35
CA GLY A 183 7.38 29.73 -1.38
C GLY A 183 8.89 29.84 -1.16
N TRP A 184 9.45 29.09 -0.20
CA TRP A 184 10.90 29.02 0.02
C TRP A 184 11.63 28.49 -1.22
N ALA A 185 11.13 27.40 -1.83
CA ALA A 185 11.73 26.79 -2.99
C ALA A 185 11.70 27.72 -4.21
N ALA A 186 10.59 28.42 -4.44
CA ALA A 186 10.45 29.40 -5.52
C ALA A 186 11.45 30.57 -5.40
N GLY A 187 11.80 30.95 -4.16
CA GLY A 187 12.83 31.97 -3.92
C GLY A 187 14.28 31.46 -3.97
N THR A 188 14.48 30.15 -3.91
CA THR A 188 15.81 29.53 -3.76
C THR A 188 16.30 28.86 -5.03
N PHE A 189 15.43 28.12 -5.75
CA PHE A 189 15.79 27.38 -6.94
C PHE A 189 15.71 28.24 -8.20
N PRO A 190 16.55 27.96 -9.23
CA PRO A 190 16.45 28.62 -10.52
C PRO A 190 15.06 28.45 -11.17
N ALA A 191 14.62 29.46 -11.94
CA ALA A 191 13.27 29.49 -12.54
C ALA A 191 12.94 28.30 -13.48
N PHE A 192 13.94 27.57 -13.96
CA PHE A 192 13.71 26.37 -14.76
C PHE A 192 13.33 25.13 -13.93
N VAL A 193 13.51 25.18 -12.60
CA VAL A 193 13.10 24.08 -11.70
C VAL A 193 11.66 24.32 -11.26
N PRO A 194 10.74 23.40 -11.56
CA PRO A 194 9.35 23.54 -11.10
C PRO A 194 9.26 23.47 -9.58
N THR A 195 8.69 24.51 -8.98
CA THR A 195 8.53 24.63 -7.51
C THR A 195 7.05 24.73 -7.15
N THR A 196 6.26 23.73 -7.56
CA THR A 196 4.83 23.65 -7.27
C THR A 196 4.53 22.66 -6.13
N ALA A 197 3.33 22.74 -5.57
CA ALA A 197 2.83 21.77 -4.59
C ALA A 197 2.76 20.32 -5.15
N PHE A 198 2.93 20.12 -6.46
CA PHE A 198 2.92 18.82 -7.10
C PHE A 198 4.34 18.35 -7.47
N SER A 199 5.20 19.27 -7.94
CA SER A 199 6.55 18.95 -8.37
C SER A 199 7.50 18.70 -7.19
N LEU A 200 7.46 19.52 -6.14
CA LEU A 200 8.38 19.38 -5.00
C LEU A 200 8.25 18.04 -4.25
N PRO A 201 7.04 17.57 -3.87
CA PRO A 201 6.91 16.24 -3.28
C PRO A 201 7.40 15.14 -4.20
N SER A 202 7.14 15.26 -5.51
CA SER A 202 7.56 14.27 -6.51
C SER A 202 9.08 14.23 -6.66
N PHE A 203 9.74 15.38 -6.67
CA PHE A 203 11.21 15.45 -6.72
C PHE A 203 11.84 14.98 -5.40
N ALA A 204 11.18 15.20 -4.26
CA ALA A 204 11.62 14.61 -2.99
C ALA A 204 11.56 13.07 -3.04
N ALA A 205 10.48 12.50 -3.56
CA ALA A 205 10.35 11.05 -3.77
C ALA A 205 11.43 10.52 -4.73
N ALA A 206 11.71 11.24 -5.82
CA ALA A 206 12.79 10.92 -6.75
C ALA A 206 14.16 10.96 -6.06
N GLY A 207 14.42 11.99 -5.25
CA GLY A 207 15.65 12.13 -4.46
C GLY A 207 15.84 10.99 -3.47
N PHE A 208 14.81 10.60 -2.74
CA PHE A 208 14.86 9.43 -1.86
C PHE A 208 15.15 8.13 -2.65
N SER A 209 14.56 7.97 -3.83
CA SER A 209 14.84 6.81 -4.69
C SER A 209 16.28 6.81 -5.20
N VAL A 210 16.86 7.96 -5.54
CA VAL A 210 18.29 8.09 -5.89
C VAL A 210 19.17 7.75 -4.69
N LEU A 211 18.84 8.23 -3.50
CA LEU A 211 19.58 7.89 -2.27
C LEU A 211 19.53 6.38 -1.99
N ALA A 212 18.35 5.74 -2.18
CA ALA A 212 18.21 4.30 -2.06
C ALA A 212 19.05 3.56 -3.11
N PHE A 213 19.12 4.05 -4.35
CA PHE A 213 19.96 3.49 -5.39
C PHE A 213 21.45 3.54 -5.00
N VAL A 214 21.92 4.70 -4.54
CA VAL A 214 23.32 4.88 -4.10
C VAL A 214 23.63 3.99 -2.90
N ALA A 215 22.73 3.96 -1.91
CA ALA A 215 22.90 3.08 -0.75
C ALA A 215 22.97 1.60 -1.17
N THR A 216 22.08 1.16 -2.07
CA THR A 216 22.07 -0.21 -2.62
C THR A 216 23.37 -0.52 -3.36
N TYR A 217 23.82 0.43 -4.18
CA TYR A 217 25.08 0.26 -4.94
C TYR A 217 26.30 0.11 -4.02
N LEU A 218 26.37 0.89 -2.95
CA LEU A 218 27.51 0.90 -2.04
C LEU A 218 27.49 -0.21 -0.99
N THR A 219 26.31 -0.64 -0.53
CA THR A 219 26.20 -1.44 0.70
C THR A 219 25.57 -2.82 0.51
N LEU A 220 24.81 -3.05 -0.59
CA LEU A 220 24.08 -4.30 -0.77
C LEU A 220 24.95 -5.32 -1.53
N PRO A 221 25.43 -6.42 -0.88
CA PRO A 221 26.09 -7.52 -1.60
C PRO A 221 25.05 -8.35 -2.37
N GLU A 222 25.48 -9.03 -3.42
CA GLU A 222 24.67 -10.07 -4.05
C GLU A 222 24.65 -11.31 -3.14
N PRO A 223 23.47 -11.85 -2.77
CA PRO A 223 23.39 -13.04 -1.94
C PRO A 223 23.93 -14.27 -2.69
N PRO A 224 24.48 -15.27 -1.96
CA PRO A 224 24.88 -16.53 -2.58
C PRO A 224 23.70 -17.16 -3.32
N ARG A 225 23.87 -17.45 -4.59
CA ARG A 225 22.81 -18.06 -5.41
C ARG A 225 22.46 -19.44 -4.87
N ARG A 226 21.34 -19.56 -4.16
CA ARG A 226 20.72 -20.86 -3.94
C ARG A 226 20.04 -21.26 -5.27
N ARG A 227 20.58 -22.27 -5.95
CA ARG A 227 19.89 -22.88 -7.10
C ARG A 227 18.59 -23.49 -6.57
N THR A 228 17.52 -22.74 -6.54
CA THR A 228 16.18 -23.29 -6.45
C THR A 228 15.97 -24.06 -7.75
N ALA A 229 15.66 -25.35 -7.63
CA ALA A 229 15.23 -26.16 -8.78
C ALA A 229 14.18 -25.35 -9.54
N ALA A 230 14.33 -25.30 -10.87
CA ALA A 230 13.45 -24.53 -11.74
C ALA A 230 12.00 -24.81 -11.36
N VAL A 231 11.35 -23.86 -10.69
CA VAL A 231 9.92 -23.91 -10.45
C VAL A 231 9.31 -23.91 -11.83
N GLY A 232 8.74 -25.04 -12.23
CA GLY A 232 8.13 -25.21 -13.53
C GLY A 232 7.20 -24.05 -13.83
N ARG A 233 6.98 -23.75 -15.10
CA ARG A 233 6.09 -22.67 -15.57
C ARG A 233 4.71 -22.82 -14.95
N VAL A 234 4.52 -22.32 -13.73
CA VAL A 234 3.20 -22.22 -13.11
C VAL A 234 2.49 -21.07 -13.81
N GLY A 235 1.58 -21.40 -14.73
CA GLY A 235 0.74 -20.39 -15.36
C GLY A 235 -0.08 -19.68 -14.29
N ILE A 236 -0.35 -18.38 -14.46
CA ILE A 236 -1.13 -17.58 -13.50
C ILE A 236 -2.55 -18.15 -13.33
N VAL A 237 -3.14 -18.69 -14.39
CA VAL A 237 -4.54 -19.15 -14.42
C VAL A 237 -4.77 -20.45 -13.63
N GLY A 238 -3.82 -21.39 -13.65
CA GLY A 238 -3.95 -22.68 -12.97
C GLY A 238 -4.22 -22.53 -11.47
N PRO A 239 -3.35 -21.86 -10.71
CA PRO A 239 -3.54 -21.66 -9.27
C PRO A 239 -4.86 -20.96 -8.91
N PHE A 240 -5.30 -19.98 -9.71
CA PHE A 240 -6.60 -19.32 -9.51
C PHE A 240 -7.77 -20.29 -9.71
N ARG A 241 -7.73 -21.09 -10.78
CA ARG A 241 -8.76 -22.10 -11.04
C ARG A 241 -8.82 -23.12 -9.91
N ASP A 242 -7.67 -23.61 -9.45
CA ASP A 242 -7.59 -24.61 -8.40
C ASP A 242 -8.07 -24.07 -7.05
N ALA A 243 -7.71 -22.83 -6.69
CA ALA A 243 -8.21 -22.18 -5.48
C ALA A 243 -9.72 -21.87 -5.54
N LEU A 244 -10.27 -21.55 -6.71
CA LEU A 244 -11.72 -21.35 -6.88
C LEU A 244 -12.50 -22.67 -6.94
N ALA A 245 -11.85 -23.78 -7.25
CA ALA A 245 -12.44 -25.13 -7.18
C ALA A 245 -12.43 -25.68 -5.74
N ASP A 246 -11.51 -25.20 -4.89
CA ASP A 246 -11.38 -25.61 -3.49
C ASP A 246 -12.52 -24.99 -2.65
N VAL A 247 -13.25 -25.82 -1.89
CA VAL A 247 -14.44 -25.40 -1.13
C VAL A 247 -14.09 -24.46 0.02
N ASP A 248 -12.90 -24.61 0.60
CA ASP A 248 -12.46 -23.83 1.76
C ASP A 248 -11.73 -22.54 1.34
N LEU A 249 -10.94 -22.59 0.26
CA LEU A 249 -10.22 -21.43 -0.24
C LEU A 249 -11.10 -20.47 -1.06
N ARG A 250 -12.04 -20.99 -1.84
CA ARG A 250 -12.92 -20.18 -2.71
C ARG A 250 -13.57 -18.99 -1.99
N PRO A 251 -14.28 -19.21 -0.85
CA PRO A 251 -14.94 -18.10 -0.15
C PRO A 251 -13.95 -17.04 0.32
N LEU A 252 -12.74 -17.43 0.76
CA LEU A 252 -11.72 -16.51 1.24
C LEU A 252 -11.10 -15.68 0.09
N VAL A 253 -10.86 -16.29 -1.06
CA VAL A 253 -10.38 -15.59 -2.28
C VAL A 253 -11.42 -14.56 -2.75
N VAL A 254 -12.70 -14.95 -2.80
CA VAL A 254 -13.80 -14.04 -3.19
C VAL A 254 -13.93 -12.88 -2.19
N VAL A 255 -13.92 -13.17 -0.89
CA VAL A 255 -13.96 -12.15 0.17
C VAL A 255 -12.79 -11.17 0.02
N PHE A 256 -11.57 -11.69 -0.21
CA PHE A 256 -10.39 -10.83 -0.36
C PHE A 256 -10.47 -9.94 -1.61
N LEU A 257 -10.96 -10.47 -2.74
CA LEU A 257 -11.21 -9.71 -3.96
C LEU A 257 -12.22 -8.58 -3.71
N VAL A 258 -13.41 -8.93 -3.18
CA VAL A 258 -14.51 -7.98 -2.97
C VAL A 258 -14.12 -6.90 -1.95
N ALA A 259 -13.49 -7.29 -0.84
CA ALA A 259 -12.98 -6.35 0.17
C ALA A 259 -11.90 -5.43 -0.42
N SER A 260 -11.02 -5.95 -1.29
CA SER A 260 -10.01 -5.15 -1.97
C SER A 260 -10.61 -4.15 -2.95
N VAL A 261 -11.67 -4.50 -3.69
CA VAL A 261 -12.42 -3.57 -4.55
C VAL A 261 -13.03 -2.45 -3.71
N ALA A 262 -13.74 -2.80 -2.63
CA ALA A 262 -14.40 -1.84 -1.75
C ALA A 262 -13.40 -0.87 -1.10
N PHE A 263 -12.34 -1.42 -0.49
CA PHE A 263 -11.37 -0.62 0.26
C PHE A 263 -10.49 0.26 -0.64
N SER A 264 -9.92 -0.31 -1.73
CA SER A 264 -9.03 0.44 -2.63
C SER A 264 -9.76 1.55 -3.38
N GLY A 265 -11.03 1.33 -3.70
CA GLY A 265 -11.86 2.33 -4.34
C GLY A 265 -12.14 3.51 -3.41
N VAL A 266 -12.54 3.22 -2.16
CA VAL A 266 -12.77 4.26 -1.16
C VAL A 266 -11.46 5.01 -0.82
N GLN A 267 -10.34 4.31 -0.74
CA GLN A 267 -9.04 4.94 -0.52
C GLN A 267 -8.70 6.00 -1.57
N VAL A 268 -9.07 5.77 -2.84
CA VAL A 268 -8.80 6.71 -3.94
C VAL A 268 -9.72 7.92 -3.91
N VAL A 269 -11.01 7.75 -3.53
CA VAL A 269 -11.95 8.88 -3.43
C VAL A 269 -11.86 9.63 -2.10
N PHE A 270 -11.07 9.16 -1.14
CA PHE A 270 -10.92 9.80 0.17
C PHE A 270 -10.44 11.25 0.07
N VAL A 271 -9.37 11.49 -0.68
CA VAL A 271 -8.80 12.84 -0.82
C VAL A 271 -9.76 13.79 -1.56
N PRO A 272 -10.36 13.43 -2.71
CA PRO A 272 -11.47 14.18 -3.30
C PRO A 272 -12.60 14.49 -2.30
N PHE A 273 -13.01 13.49 -1.52
CA PHE A 273 -14.09 13.63 -0.54
C PHE A 273 -13.76 14.69 0.54
N VAL A 274 -12.58 14.65 1.15
CA VAL A 274 -12.24 15.63 2.18
C VAL A 274 -12.03 17.03 1.58
N ALA A 275 -11.61 17.12 0.33
CA ALA A 275 -11.53 18.40 -0.39
C ALA A 275 -12.92 18.98 -0.67
N ASP A 276 -13.86 18.18 -1.17
CA ASP A 276 -15.18 18.67 -1.59
C ASP A 276 -16.14 18.89 -0.41
N VAL A 277 -16.06 18.08 0.64
CA VAL A 277 -16.99 18.12 1.79
C VAL A 277 -16.48 18.96 2.94
N PHE A 278 -15.17 18.92 3.19
CA PHE A 278 -14.53 19.63 4.32
C PHE A 278 -13.74 20.87 3.86
N GLY A 279 -13.51 21.04 2.56
CA GLY A 279 -12.70 22.13 2.01
C GLY A 279 -11.20 21.98 2.25
N TYR A 280 -10.73 20.76 2.53
CA TYR A 280 -9.33 20.50 2.89
C TYR A 280 -8.42 20.50 1.66
N ASP A 281 -7.24 21.07 1.83
CA ASP A 281 -6.16 21.06 0.84
C ASP A 281 -5.32 19.74 0.89
N ALA A 282 -4.30 19.67 0.03
CA ALA A 282 -3.41 18.51 -0.03
C ALA A 282 -2.63 18.28 1.28
N THR A 283 -2.30 19.35 2.00
CA THR A 283 -1.57 19.31 3.28
C THR A 283 -2.44 18.71 4.37
N GLN A 284 -3.68 19.19 4.51
CA GLN A 284 -4.64 18.70 5.50
C GLN A 284 -5.05 17.25 5.19
N ALA A 285 -5.31 16.92 3.92
CA ALA A 285 -5.56 15.55 3.49
C ALA A 285 -4.38 14.60 3.81
N GLY A 286 -3.15 15.08 3.62
CA GLY A 286 -1.93 14.33 3.97
C GLY A 286 -1.82 14.05 5.46
N PHE A 287 -2.19 14.99 6.34
CA PHE A 287 -2.23 14.75 7.79
C PHE A 287 -3.28 13.73 8.19
N LEU A 288 -4.47 13.72 7.55
CA LEU A 288 -5.48 12.70 7.78
C LEU A 288 -5.01 11.30 7.35
N LEU A 289 -4.32 11.20 6.22
CA LEU A 289 -3.72 9.94 5.76
C LEU A 289 -2.60 9.48 6.70
N THR A 290 -1.80 10.40 7.22
CA THR A 290 -0.79 10.12 8.26
C THR A 290 -1.44 9.57 9.52
N TYR A 291 -2.54 10.16 9.97
CA TYR A 291 -3.32 9.64 11.11
C TYR A 291 -3.79 8.20 10.86
N VAL A 292 -4.34 7.91 9.68
CA VAL A 292 -4.74 6.53 9.30
C VAL A 292 -3.54 5.60 9.30
N GLY A 293 -2.38 6.04 8.80
CA GLY A 293 -1.14 5.28 8.83
C GLY A 293 -0.68 4.94 10.25
N VAL A 294 -0.68 5.92 11.16
CA VAL A 294 -0.34 5.73 12.59
C VAL A 294 -1.29 4.72 13.23
N LEU A 295 -2.60 4.88 12.99
CA LEU A 295 -3.59 3.91 13.46
C LEU A 295 -3.35 2.51 12.90
N GLY A 296 -2.95 2.40 11.63
CA GLY A 296 -2.60 1.14 11.00
C GLY A 296 -1.45 0.42 11.73
N VAL A 297 -0.39 1.15 12.07
CA VAL A 297 0.76 0.61 12.84
C VAL A 297 0.32 0.18 14.24
N ILE A 298 -0.46 1.01 14.94
CA ILE A 298 -0.98 0.68 16.28
C ILE A 298 -1.87 -0.56 16.21
N ASN A 299 -2.80 -0.60 15.26
CA ASN A 299 -3.73 -1.71 15.10
C ASN A 299 -3.00 -3.02 14.80
N GLN A 300 -2.08 -3.04 13.83
CA GLN A 300 -1.34 -4.26 13.47
C GLN A 300 -0.34 -4.68 14.56
N GLY A 301 0.35 -3.73 15.19
CA GLY A 301 1.36 -4.03 16.20
C GLY A 301 0.78 -4.46 17.55
N PHE A 302 -0.33 -3.86 17.98
CA PHE A 302 -0.84 -4.06 19.34
C PHE A 302 -2.25 -4.66 19.38
N VAL A 303 -3.21 -4.12 18.61
CA VAL A 303 -4.62 -4.49 18.73
C VAL A 303 -4.85 -5.88 18.17
N VAL A 304 -4.46 -6.11 16.93
CA VAL A 304 -4.66 -7.38 16.22
C VAL A 304 -3.91 -8.51 16.92
N GLY A 305 -2.64 -8.29 17.30
CA GLY A 305 -1.84 -9.30 17.99
C GLY A 305 -2.40 -9.72 19.37
N ARG A 306 -3.08 -8.82 20.10
CA ARG A 306 -3.76 -9.17 21.35
C ARG A 306 -5.08 -9.91 21.11
N LEU A 307 -5.86 -9.44 20.15
CA LEU A 307 -7.16 -10.03 19.82
C LEU A 307 -7.03 -11.43 19.19
N SER A 308 -6.02 -11.66 18.33
CA SER A 308 -5.77 -12.96 17.70
C SER A 308 -5.37 -14.06 18.70
N ARG A 309 -4.89 -13.69 19.90
CA ARG A 309 -4.61 -14.65 20.98
C ARG A 309 -5.87 -15.04 21.80
N ARG A 310 -6.96 -14.28 21.66
CA ARG A 310 -8.17 -14.44 22.50
C ARG A 310 -9.39 -14.91 21.71
N PHE A 311 -9.42 -14.62 20.41
CA PHE A 311 -10.59 -14.85 19.57
C PHE A 311 -10.19 -15.66 18.33
N ALA A 312 -11.11 -16.50 17.85
CA ALA A 312 -10.93 -17.26 16.62
C ALA A 312 -10.79 -16.32 15.40
N ASP A 313 -9.96 -16.71 14.44
CA ASP A 313 -9.66 -15.90 13.23
C ASP A 313 -10.92 -15.57 12.42
N ALA A 314 -11.87 -16.50 12.34
CA ALA A 314 -13.15 -16.29 11.69
C ALA A 314 -13.98 -15.18 12.36
N LEU A 315 -13.94 -15.08 13.69
CA LEU A 315 -14.62 -14.03 14.44
C LEU A 315 -13.91 -12.68 14.24
N LEU A 316 -12.57 -12.67 14.19
CA LEU A 316 -11.79 -11.47 13.95
C LEU A 316 -12.04 -10.89 12.57
N SER A 317 -12.05 -11.73 11.52
CA SER A 317 -12.34 -11.28 10.17
C SER A 317 -13.77 -10.78 10.01
N LEU A 318 -14.75 -11.45 10.67
CA LEU A 318 -16.14 -11.02 10.68
C LEU A 318 -16.32 -9.67 11.42
N ALA A 319 -15.71 -9.51 12.60
CA ALA A 319 -15.73 -8.26 13.34
C ALA A 319 -15.07 -7.12 12.53
N GLY A 320 -13.94 -7.41 11.87
CA GLY A 320 -13.27 -6.48 10.97
C GLY A 320 -14.15 -6.04 9.81
N ALA A 321 -14.87 -6.98 9.18
CA ALA A 321 -15.82 -6.67 8.10
C ALA A 321 -17.00 -5.82 8.57
N ILE A 322 -17.53 -6.08 9.77
CA ILE A 322 -18.62 -5.28 10.36
C ILE A 322 -18.14 -3.85 10.66
N LEU A 323 -16.96 -3.69 11.24
CA LEU A 323 -16.37 -2.36 11.48
C LEU A 323 -16.14 -1.61 10.17
N LEU A 324 -15.63 -2.30 9.15
CA LEU A 324 -15.43 -1.72 7.82
C LEU A 324 -16.77 -1.27 7.21
N LEU A 325 -17.82 -2.11 7.31
CA LEU A 325 -19.17 -1.77 6.86
C LEU A 325 -19.70 -0.51 7.57
N VAL A 326 -19.60 -0.45 8.90
CA VAL A 326 -20.05 0.71 9.69
C VAL A 326 -19.30 1.97 9.27
N ALA A 327 -17.98 1.87 9.11
CA ALA A 327 -17.17 3.01 8.66
C ALA A 327 -17.60 3.50 7.28
N LEU A 328 -17.73 2.60 6.29
CA LEU A 328 -18.13 2.97 4.93
C LEU A 328 -19.54 3.54 4.85
N ALA A 329 -20.48 2.99 5.61
CA ALA A 329 -21.85 3.50 5.67
C ALA A 329 -21.94 4.88 6.35
N THR A 330 -21.07 5.18 7.31
CA THR A 330 -21.08 6.45 8.07
C THR A 330 -20.28 7.55 7.36
N PHE A 331 -19.26 7.16 6.58
CA PHE A 331 -18.26 8.04 5.99
C PHE A 331 -18.86 9.25 5.25
N PRO A 332 -19.83 9.08 4.28
CA PRO A 332 -20.37 10.19 3.52
C PRO A 332 -21.20 11.17 4.37
N PHE A 333 -21.60 10.76 5.56
CA PHE A 333 -22.41 11.55 6.49
C PHE A 333 -21.61 12.20 7.62
N ALA A 334 -20.27 12.07 7.62
CA ALA A 334 -19.43 12.53 8.73
C ALA A 334 -19.63 14.03 9.03
N GLN A 335 -19.71 14.87 8.00
CA GLN A 335 -19.97 16.32 8.17
C GLN A 335 -21.37 16.59 8.68
N SER A 336 -22.38 15.89 8.16
CA SER A 336 -23.79 16.04 8.61
C SER A 336 -23.99 15.57 10.04
N ILE A 337 -23.34 14.46 10.44
CA ILE A 337 -23.37 13.99 11.83
C ILE A 337 -22.68 15.02 12.74
N GLY A 338 -21.55 15.59 12.29
CA GLY A 338 -20.85 16.63 13.04
C GLY A 338 -21.72 17.88 13.26
N SER A 339 -22.54 18.27 12.29
CA SER A 339 -23.37 19.48 12.38
C SER A 339 -24.46 19.41 13.47
N VAL A 340 -24.84 18.21 13.92
CA VAL A 340 -25.79 18.03 15.05
C VAL A 340 -25.12 17.92 16.41
N LEU A 341 -23.79 17.88 16.48
CA LEU A 341 -23.04 17.85 17.72
C LEU A 341 -22.80 19.27 18.25
N PRO A 342 -22.67 19.45 19.60
CA PRO A 342 -22.35 20.75 20.17
C PRO A 342 -21.03 21.32 19.62
N ALA A 343 -20.98 22.62 19.36
CA ALA A 343 -19.76 23.30 18.87
C ALA A 343 -18.56 23.15 19.82
N ALA A 344 -18.81 22.86 21.10
CA ALA A 344 -17.77 22.54 22.08
C ALA A 344 -16.96 21.28 21.72
N VAL A 345 -17.50 20.39 20.88
CA VAL A 345 -16.81 19.21 20.32
C VAL A 345 -16.00 19.65 19.10
N SER A 346 -15.01 20.51 19.30
CA SER A 346 -14.11 20.99 18.25
C SER A 346 -12.67 20.55 18.53
N LEU A 347 -11.88 20.34 17.48
CA LEU A 347 -10.49 19.92 17.57
C LEU A 347 -9.64 20.76 16.60
N PHE A 348 -8.51 21.29 17.06
CA PHE A 348 -7.58 22.12 16.28
C PHE A 348 -8.23 23.37 15.64
N GLY A 349 -9.31 23.92 16.20
CA GLY A 349 -10.07 25.01 15.61
C GLY A 349 -11.07 24.61 14.54
N GLU A 350 -11.10 23.33 14.19
CA GLU A 350 -12.05 22.74 13.24
C GLU A 350 -13.33 22.26 13.96
N GLY A 351 -14.44 22.28 13.24
CA GLY A 351 -15.74 21.92 13.80
C GLY A 351 -15.90 20.41 14.13
N PRO A 352 -17.05 20.03 14.75
CA PRO A 352 -17.32 18.65 15.16
C PRO A 352 -17.23 17.62 14.03
N GLY A 353 -17.40 18.04 12.76
CA GLY A 353 -17.28 17.17 11.57
C GLY A 353 -15.91 16.48 11.49
N LEU A 354 -14.82 17.19 11.83
CA LEU A 354 -13.48 16.59 11.89
C LEU A 354 -13.41 15.48 12.95
N VAL A 355 -14.00 15.68 14.12
CA VAL A 355 -13.98 14.68 15.19
C VAL A 355 -14.70 13.40 14.74
N VAL A 356 -15.86 13.55 14.09
CA VAL A 356 -16.60 12.40 13.53
C VAL A 356 -15.76 11.71 12.46
N LEU A 357 -15.13 12.46 11.56
CA LEU A 357 -14.25 11.92 10.52
C LEU A 357 -13.10 11.10 11.11
N LEU A 358 -12.42 11.62 12.13
CA LEU A 358 -11.33 10.92 12.81
C LEU A 358 -11.80 9.61 13.47
N ILE A 359 -12.99 9.61 14.09
CA ILE A 359 -13.57 8.40 14.65
C ILE A 359 -13.88 7.38 13.55
N VAL A 360 -14.48 7.81 12.44
CA VAL A 360 -14.80 6.93 11.31
C VAL A 360 -13.52 6.35 10.70
N LEU A 361 -12.46 7.14 10.55
CA LEU A 361 -11.16 6.68 10.09
C LEU A 361 -10.51 5.68 11.05
N ALA A 362 -10.68 5.85 12.36
CA ALA A 362 -10.19 4.90 13.36
C ALA A 362 -10.93 3.56 13.25
N ILE A 363 -12.26 3.59 13.10
CA ILE A 363 -13.09 2.40 12.87
C ILE A 363 -12.68 1.71 11.55
N LEU A 364 -12.50 2.48 10.47
CA LEU A 364 -12.05 2.00 9.16
C LEU A 364 -10.69 1.28 9.26
N SER A 365 -9.71 1.92 9.88
CA SER A 365 -8.35 1.37 10.05
C SER A 365 -8.36 0.08 10.88
N THR A 366 -9.11 0.07 11.98
CA THR A 366 -9.23 -1.12 12.84
C THR A 366 -9.94 -2.25 12.11
N GLY A 367 -11.06 -1.96 11.44
CA GLY A 367 -11.82 -2.92 10.65
C GLY A 367 -10.97 -3.56 9.55
N ASN A 368 -10.25 -2.74 8.77
CA ASN A 368 -9.37 -3.22 7.72
C ASN A 368 -8.21 -4.09 8.27
N GLY A 369 -7.61 -3.70 9.40
CA GLY A 369 -6.55 -4.47 10.05
C GLY A 369 -7.01 -5.85 10.51
N LEU A 370 -8.14 -5.93 11.22
CA LEU A 370 -8.72 -7.20 11.70
C LEU A 370 -9.14 -8.11 10.53
N LEU A 371 -9.77 -7.52 9.49
CA LEU A 371 -10.22 -8.26 8.31
C LEU A 371 -9.03 -8.91 7.59
N ASN A 372 -7.99 -8.13 7.28
CA ASN A 372 -6.83 -8.61 6.51
C ASN A 372 -6.08 -9.72 7.26
N VAL A 373 -5.81 -9.53 8.56
CA VAL A 373 -5.10 -10.55 9.35
C VAL A 373 -5.95 -11.80 9.53
N GLY A 374 -7.25 -11.63 9.84
CA GLY A 374 -8.16 -12.76 10.00
C GLY A 374 -8.31 -13.60 8.72
N ILE A 375 -8.41 -12.96 7.54
CA ILE A 375 -8.44 -13.67 6.26
C ILE A 375 -7.10 -14.36 5.99
N ALA A 376 -5.97 -13.67 6.17
CA ALA A 376 -4.66 -14.25 5.92
C ALA A 376 -4.41 -15.52 6.74
N THR A 377 -4.80 -15.53 8.03
CA THR A 377 -4.67 -16.70 8.88
C THR A 377 -5.61 -17.83 8.45
N GLN A 378 -6.85 -17.53 8.06
CA GLN A 378 -7.79 -18.54 7.55
C GLN A 378 -7.29 -19.15 6.24
N VAL A 379 -6.74 -18.34 5.30
CA VAL A 379 -6.13 -18.82 4.06
C VAL A 379 -4.95 -19.74 4.35
N SER A 380 -4.08 -19.38 5.31
CA SER A 380 -2.95 -20.22 5.73
C SER A 380 -3.40 -21.58 6.24
N ARG A 381 -4.46 -21.63 7.06
CA ARG A 381 -5.02 -22.88 7.60
C ARG A 381 -5.71 -23.73 6.52
N ALA A 382 -6.51 -23.10 5.65
CA ALA A 382 -7.24 -23.79 4.59
C ALA A 382 -6.31 -24.41 3.53
N ALA A 383 -5.18 -23.80 3.25
CA ALA A 383 -4.24 -24.25 2.23
C ALA A 383 -3.41 -25.47 2.64
N GLY A 384 -3.19 -25.72 3.94
CA GLY A 384 -2.24 -26.70 4.44
C GLY A 384 -0.78 -26.30 4.12
N GLU A 385 0.20 -26.98 4.75
CA GLU A 385 1.62 -26.58 4.67
C GLU A 385 2.18 -26.60 3.24
N ASP A 386 1.80 -27.57 2.42
CA ASP A 386 2.35 -27.77 1.07
C ASP A 386 1.82 -26.77 0.03
N ARG A 387 0.69 -26.09 0.28
CA ARG A 387 0.03 -25.21 -0.70
C ARG A 387 -0.05 -23.74 -0.25
N GLN A 388 0.49 -23.38 0.91
CA GLN A 388 0.42 -22.03 1.46
C GLN A 388 0.92 -20.97 0.47
N GLY A 389 2.08 -21.18 -0.17
CA GLY A 389 2.64 -20.25 -1.14
C GLY A 389 1.71 -19.97 -2.32
N SER A 390 1.06 -21.01 -2.86
CA SER A 390 0.09 -20.87 -3.94
C SER A 390 -1.17 -20.14 -3.50
N ALA A 391 -1.71 -20.47 -2.33
CA ALA A 391 -2.91 -19.84 -1.79
C ALA A 391 -2.70 -18.35 -1.49
N PHE A 392 -1.57 -17.98 -0.87
CA PHE A 392 -1.20 -16.57 -0.69
C PHE A 392 -0.97 -15.85 -2.03
N GLY A 393 -0.35 -16.52 -3.01
CA GLY A 393 -0.19 -15.97 -4.36
C GLY A 393 -1.54 -15.64 -5.01
N VAL A 394 -2.52 -16.54 -4.88
CA VAL A 394 -3.88 -16.31 -5.42
C VAL A 394 -4.60 -15.19 -4.69
N THR A 395 -4.56 -15.14 -3.35
CA THR A 395 -5.20 -14.06 -2.59
C THR A 395 -4.55 -12.71 -2.87
N GLN A 396 -3.24 -12.63 -2.97
CA GLN A 396 -2.53 -11.39 -3.35
C GLN A 396 -2.85 -10.95 -4.79
N GLY A 397 -2.96 -11.92 -5.72
CA GLY A 397 -3.43 -11.67 -7.08
C GLY A 397 -4.86 -11.14 -7.11
N ALA A 398 -5.78 -11.74 -6.34
CA ALA A 398 -7.15 -11.24 -6.18
C ALA A 398 -7.17 -9.81 -5.61
N GLY A 399 -6.34 -9.53 -4.59
CA GLY A 399 -6.17 -8.17 -4.06
C GLY A 399 -5.66 -7.17 -5.09
N SER A 400 -4.71 -7.58 -5.94
CA SER A 400 -4.19 -6.72 -7.01
C SER A 400 -5.22 -6.44 -8.09
N LEU A 401 -6.05 -7.42 -8.45
CA LEU A 401 -7.22 -7.22 -9.34
C LEU A 401 -8.21 -6.23 -8.71
N GLY A 402 -8.49 -6.37 -7.41
CA GLY A 402 -9.37 -5.45 -6.68
C GLY A 402 -8.83 -4.00 -6.71
N ARG A 403 -7.52 -3.83 -6.49
CA ARG A 403 -6.85 -2.51 -6.60
C ARG A 403 -6.78 -1.97 -8.02
N THR A 404 -6.92 -2.80 -9.04
CA THR A 404 -6.96 -2.36 -10.44
C THR A 404 -8.38 -1.93 -10.83
N VAL A 405 -9.41 -2.67 -10.39
CA VAL A 405 -10.80 -2.45 -10.82
C VAL A 405 -11.55 -1.47 -9.90
N GLY A 406 -11.28 -1.52 -8.60
CA GLY A 406 -11.97 -0.70 -7.59
C GLY A 406 -11.86 0.81 -7.86
N PRO A 407 -10.66 1.39 -7.98
CA PRO A 407 -10.48 2.82 -8.16
C PRO A 407 -11.24 3.45 -9.33
N PRO A 408 -11.18 2.91 -10.57
CA PRO A 408 -11.94 3.49 -11.69
C PRO A 408 -13.46 3.46 -11.48
N ILE A 409 -13.98 2.38 -10.93
CA ILE A 409 -15.42 2.25 -10.64
C ILE A 409 -15.83 3.28 -9.60
N MET A 410 -15.08 3.39 -8.51
CA MET A 410 -15.45 4.28 -7.41
C MET A 410 -15.29 5.75 -7.77
N THR A 411 -14.27 6.12 -8.55
CA THR A 411 -14.15 7.52 -9.04
C THR A 411 -15.21 7.86 -10.08
N ALA A 412 -15.60 6.92 -10.95
CA ALA A 412 -16.71 7.12 -11.86
C ALA A 412 -18.05 7.36 -11.11
N LEU A 413 -18.29 6.60 -10.04
CA LEU A 413 -19.46 6.81 -9.18
C LEU A 413 -19.37 8.13 -8.39
N TYR A 414 -18.18 8.51 -7.95
CA TYR A 414 -17.94 9.75 -7.22
C TYR A 414 -18.33 10.98 -8.03
N VAL A 415 -18.03 10.98 -9.34
CA VAL A 415 -18.43 12.04 -10.27
C VAL A 415 -19.96 12.13 -10.43
N VAL A 416 -20.67 11.01 -10.27
CA VAL A 416 -22.15 11.01 -10.32
C VAL A 416 -22.72 11.58 -9.02
N THR A 417 -22.29 11.08 -7.89
CA THR A 417 -22.65 11.65 -6.58
C THR A 417 -21.59 11.27 -5.51
N VAL A 418 -21.29 12.21 -4.64
CA VAL A 418 -20.27 12.03 -3.57
C VAL A 418 -20.51 10.79 -2.69
N PRO A 419 -21.75 10.44 -2.27
CA PRO A 419 -21.99 9.25 -1.47
C PRO A 419 -21.87 7.91 -2.21
N ALA A 420 -22.05 7.89 -3.55
CA ALA A 420 -22.21 6.65 -4.31
C ALA A 420 -21.08 5.62 -4.13
N PRO A 421 -19.79 5.99 -4.17
CA PRO A 421 -18.71 5.01 -3.95
C PRO A 421 -18.73 4.41 -2.54
N PHE A 422 -19.07 5.19 -1.53
CA PHE A 422 -19.16 4.71 -0.14
C PHE A 422 -20.34 3.76 0.04
N VAL A 423 -21.48 4.05 -0.58
CA VAL A 423 -22.67 3.17 -0.60
C VAL A 423 -22.34 1.85 -1.30
N LEU A 424 -21.69 1.90 -2.47
CA LEU A 424 -21.26 0.67 -3.15
C LEU A 424 -20.24 -0.09 -2.30
N GLY A 425 -19.26 0.59 -1.70
CA GLY A 425 -18.28 -0.01 -0.80
C GLY A 425 -18.95 -0.71 0.40
N ALA A 426 -19.94 -0.06 1.02
CA ALA A 426 -20.75 -0.65 2.07
C ALA A 426 -21.54 -1.88 1.59
N ALA A 427 -22.19 -1.80 0.43
CA ALA A 427 -22.95 -2.92 -0.16
C ALA A 427 -22.03 -4.12 -0.47
N LEU A 428 -20.86 -3.90 -1.03
CA LEU A 428 -19.83 -4.94 -1.24
C LEU A 428 -19.38 -5.54 0.10
N THR A 429 -19.23 -4.71 1.14
CA THR A 429 -18.82 -5.18 2.46
C THR A 429 -19.93 -5.98 3.15
N VAL A 430 -21.22 -5.71 2.90
CA VAL A 430 -22.32 -6.59 3.33
C VAL A 430 -22.14 -8.00 2.77
N LEU A 431 -21.79 -8.14 1.49
CA LEU A 431 -21.49 -9.45 0.90
C LEU A 431 -20.31 -10.14 1.62
N VAL A 432 -19.26 -9.38 1.94
CA VAL A 432 -18.12 -9.90 2.73
C VAL A 432 -18.58 -10.40 4.09
N VAL A 433 -19.40 -9.63 4.81
CA VAL A 433 -19.96 -10.02 6.13
C VAL A 433 -20.78 -11.30 6.00
N VAL A 434 -21.66 -11.41 5.01
CA VAL A 434 -22.51 -12.60 4.80
C VAL A 434 -21.66 -13.85 4.55
N VAL A 435 -20.66 -13.75 3.66
CA VAL A 435 -19.78 -14.89 3.35
C VAL A 435 -18.95 -15.29 4.57
N LEU A 436 -18.36 -14.33 5.29
CA LEU A 436 -17.59 -14.63 6.52
C LEU A 436 -18.45 -15.19 7.65
N ALA A 437 -19.68 -14.72 7.80
CA ALA A 437 -20.62 -15.30 8.76
C ALA A 437 -20.97 -16.76 8.41
N ALA A 438 -21.11 -17.09 7.13
CA ALA A 438 -21.34 -18.46 6.68
C ALA A 438 -20.10 -19.36 6.93
N VAL A 439 -18.88 -18.82 6.71
CA VAL A 439 -17.62 -19.53 7.01
C VAL A 439 -17.48 -19.76 8.53
N ALA A 440 -17.74 -18.73 9.33
CA ALA A 440 -17.66 -18.82 10.79
C ALA A 440 -18.63 -19.88 11.36
N ARG A 441 -19.84 -19.99 10.82
CA ARG A 441 -20.83 -21.01 11.24
C ARG A 441 -20.39 -22.45 10.94
N ARG A 442 -19.59 -22.67 9.87
CA ARG A 442 -19.07 -24.00 9.53
C ARG A 442 -17.95 -24.45 10.47
N GLY A 443 -17.16 -23.51 11.02
CA GLY A 443 -16.07 -23.80 11.95
C GLY A 443 -16.47 -23.82 13.44
N LEU A 444 -17.71 -23.46 13.79
CA LEU A 444 -18.20 -23.45 15.19
C LEU A 444 -18.55 -24.83 15.80
N PRO A 445 -18.83 -25.90 15.05
CA PRO A 445 -19.11 -27.20 15.66
C PRO A 445 -17.97 -27.80 16.48
N ASP A 446 -16.71 -27.45 16.18
CA ASP A 446 -15.53 -28.04 16.83
C ASP A 446 -15.05 -27.31 18.09
N VAL A 447 -15.70 -26.20 18.48
CA VAL A 447 -15.27 -25.35 19.62
C VAL A 447 -16.18 -25.51 20.84
N LEU A 448 -17.31 -26.17 20.68
CA LEU A 448 -18.31 -26.43 21.76
C LEU A 448 -18.50 -27.92 22.06
N GLY A 449 -17.67 -28.81 21.50
CA GLY A 449 -17.67 -30.25 21.74
C GLY A 449 -16.68 -30.70 22.80
#